data_e8f8ffa7ca5faae4666b72c9fc2c45fd
#
_entry.id   e8f8ffa7ca5faae4666b72c9fc2c45fd
#
_cell.length_a   1.000
_cell.length_b   1.000
_cell.length_c   1.000
_cell.angle_alpha   90.00
_cell.angle_beta   90.00
_cell.angle_gamma   90.00
#
_symmetry.space_group_name_H-M   'P 1'
#
loop_
_entity.id
_entity.type
_entity.pdbx_description
1 polymer ?
#
loop_
_entity_poly.entity_id
_entity_poly.type
_entity_poly.pdbx_seq_one_letter_code
_entity_poly.pdbx_strand_id
1 'polypeptide(L)'
;MFRHVSTGKTRNKLLGGAAIMLLGALAIVPSAQATEELNALVWCDHTDPALIAPFEEKYGVKVNLKEYEGTGAGLSIIEQSRPGDWDVMVIDGVDVHRAVDMGILAEIPADALPTADLFPEVVMADNNMMDGKTYAVTEKFGYNTISFDKTKVDPKDMEDMSVIWSDKYAGRIAVYDYYLPVIGLVGLGLGIDTADLGADDMPAIKEKLFAMKKASKQVGEVVSSQTALATGEVDILVGGGEWITAVLSEDKPNLDWIIPKQGGLRWAQSIAVMKDSEKPDLALKFVQYILSPEGQSRLATSSCYWGMPANAKAGANLTDAQKAALRWDDQEGYLANSQLYPIPDADLDAQMQDAWVEMLQQ
;
A
#
# COMPACT_ATOMS: atom_id res chain seq x y z
N MET A 1 75.83 10.06 -27.42
CA MET A 1 76.91 11.04 -27.71
C MET A 1 77.08 11.88 -26.46
N PHE A 2 78.35 11.69 -25.82
CA PHE A 2 79.05 12.56 -24.89
C PHE A 2 78.31 13.33 -23.77
N ARG A 3 78.62 12.94 -22.47
CA ARG A 3 79.70 13.39 -21.54
C ARG A 3 79.52 14.87 -21.11
N HIS A 4 79.46 15.19 -19.82
CA HIS A 4 80.55 15.20 -18.83
C HIS A 4 79.99 15.54 -17.42
N VAL A 5 80.30 14.81 -16.47
CA VAL A 5 80.99 14.83 -15.17
C VAL A 5 81.59 16.19 -14.78
N SER A 6 81.31 16.67 -13.57
CA SER A 6 82.28 17.31 -12.71
C SER A 6 81.91 17.28 -11.24
N THR A 7 82.86 16.83 -10.48
CA THR A 7 82.96 16.66 -9.02
C THR A 7 83.36 17.97 -8.33
N GLY A 8 82.92 18.15 -7.09
CA GLY A 8 83.39 19.22 -6.21
C GLY A 8 83.12 18.99 -4.74
N LYS A 9 84.10 18.73 -3.98
CA LYS A 9 84.23 18.30 -2.59
C LYS A 9 83.83 19.35 -1.52
N THR A 10 83.23 18.82 -0.45
CA THR A 10 83.46 19.08 0.99
C THR A 10 83.57 20.50 1.54
N ARG A 11 82.71 20.75 2.60
CA ARG A 11 83.22 21.17 3.95
C ARG A 11 82.11 21.01 5.05
N ASN A 12 82.45 20.23 6.08
CA ASN A 12 81.74 20.16 7.37
C ASN A 12 81.76 21.50 8.08
N LYS A 13 80.64 21.84 8.71
CA LYS A 13 80.59 22.54 10.00
C LYS A 13 79.36 22.05 10.80
N LEU A 14 79.61 21.52 11.98
CA LEU A 14 78.72 21.28 13.10
C LEU A 14 78.13 22.62 13.59
N LEU A 15 76.92 22.59 14.05
CA LEU A 15 76.46 23.04 15.40
C LEU A 15 74.95 23.33 15.42
N GLY A 16 74.34 22.87 16.46
CA GLY A 16 73.09 23.49 16.98
C GLY A 16 71.83 22.61 16.96
N GLY A 17 71.72 21.78 17.98
CA GLY A 17 70.46 21.09 18.22
C GLY A 17 69.28 22.02 18.61
N ALA A 18 68.13 21.83 18.00
CA ALA A 18 66.86 22.27 18.53
C ALA A 18 65.93 21.12 18.33
N ALA A 19 65.62 20.43 19.43
CA ALA A 19 64.54 19.43 19.48
C ALA A 19 63.20 20.15 19.38
N ILE A 20 62.59 20.10 18.23
CA ILE A 20 61.17 20.48 18.05
C ILE A 20 60.33 19.25 18.42
N MET A 21 59.76 19.28 19.61
CA MET A 21 58.64 18.40 19.99
C MET A 21 57.47 18.74 19.09
N LEU A 22 57.21 17.92 18.07
CA LEU A 22 55.90 17.88 17.40
C LEU A 22 54.92 17.23 18.35
N LEU A 23 54.14 18.04 19.06
CA LEU A 23 52.85 17.57 19.63
C LEU A 23 51.94 17.24 18.45
N GLY A 24 51.84 15.96 18.15
CA GLY A 24 50.81 15.44 17.24
C GLY A 24 49.45 15.65 17.87
N ALA A 25 48.72 16.69 17.47
CA ALA A 25 47.31 16.77 17.70
C ALA A 25 46.65 15.63 16.92
N LEU A 26 46.31 14.55 17.60
CA LEU A 26 45.32 13.58 17.06
C LEU A 26 44.03 14.37 16.84
N ALA A 27 43.79 14.80 15.60
CA ALA A 27 42.48 15.19 15.16
C ALA A 27 41.58 13.95 15.28
N ILE A 28 40.73 13.91 16.28
CA ILE A 28 39.61 12.97 16.35
C ILE A 28 38.71 13.35 15.17
N VAL A 29 38.88 12.70 14.03
CA VAL A 29 37.95 12.76 12.92
C VAL A 29 36.71 12.06 13.46
N PRO A 30 35.56 12.76 13.62
CA PRO A 30 34.35 12.07 13.99
C PRO A 30 34.11 11.01 12.90
N SER A 31 34.11 9.75 13.29
CA SER A 31 33.65 8.67 12.43
C SER A 31 32.24 9.07 11.97
N ALA A 32 32.06 9.30 10.69
CA ALA A 32 30.74 9.41 10.13
C ALA A 32 30.05 8.08 10.45
N GLN A 33 29.20 8.10 11.47
CA GLN A 33 28.39 6.94 11.85
C GLN A 33 27.52 6.67 10.63
N ALA A 34 27.63 5.48 10.03
CA ALA A 34 26.75 5.10 8.92
C ALA A 34 25.30 5.29 9.41
N THR A 35 24.52 6.03 8.66
CA THR A 35 23.10 6.21 8.96
C THR A 35 22.45 4.82 8.97
N GLU A 36 21.77 4.48 10.04
CA GLU A 36 21.04 3.23 10.12
C GLU A 36 19.93 3.23 9.06
N GLU A 37 19.74 2.11 8.39
CA GLU A 37 18.78 1.98 7.29
C GLU A 37 17.68 0.99 7.67
N LEU A 38 16.43 1.31 7.31
CA LEU A 38 15.27 0.42 7.41
C LEU A 38 14.80 0.09 5.99
N ASN A 39 14.59 -1.18 5.69
CA ASN A 39 14.12 -1.63 4.38
C ASN A 39 12.66 -2.08 4.48
N ALA A 40 11.79 -1.48 3.70
CA ALA A 40 10.36 -1.81 3.73
C ALA A 40 9.81 -2.13 2.34
N LEU A 41 9.03 -3.23 2.27
CA LEU A 41 8.17 -3.56 1.14
C LEU A 41 6.84 -2.88 1.35
N VAL A 42 6.44 -1.97 0.45
CA VAL A 42 5.31 -1.07 0.66
C VAL A 42 4.48 -0.90 -0.61
N TRP A 43 3.28 -0.35 -0.45
CA TRP A 43 2.51 0.16 -1.58
C TRP A 43 2.87 1.62 -1.85
N CYS A 44 2.44 2.14 -3.00
CA CYS A 44 2.85 3.48 -3.47
C CYS A 44 2.52 4.61 -2.50
N ASP A 45 1.49 4.48 -1.68
CA ASP A 45 1.08 5.48 -0.69
C ASP A 45 2.11 5.71 0.43
N HIS A 46 2.94 4.72 0.73
CA HIS A 46 4.04 4.85 1.68
C HIS A 46 5.26 5.58 1.11
N THR A 47 5.33 5.79 -0.20
CA THR A 47 6.47 6.47 -0.82
C THR A 47 6.40 8.00 -0.72
N ASP A 48 5.31 8.53 -0.15
CA ASP A 48 5.15 9.97 0.04
C ASP A 48 6.19 10.52 1.04
N PRO A 49 7.05 11.47 0.62
CA PRO A 49 8.03 12.07 1.50
C PRO A 49 7.44 12.73 2.74
N ALA A 50 6.19 13.24 2.66
CA ALA A 50 5.51 13.84 3.79
C ALA A 50 5.20 12.81 4.89
N LEU A 51 5.05 11.54 4.54
CA LEU A 51 4.90 10.45 5.49
C LEU A 51 6.25 10.03 6.08
N ILE A 52 7.28 9.88 5.25
CA ILE A 52 8.52 9.22 5.65
C ILE A 52 9.53 10.14 6.31
N ALA A 53 9.69 11.38 5.81
CA ALA A 53 10.71 12.29 6.31
C ALA A 53 10.63 12.57 7.82
N PRO A 54 9.45 12.72 8.45
CA PRO A 54 9.37 12.93 9.91
C PRO A 54 9.91 11.76 10.74
N PHE A 55 9.75 10.52 10.25
CA PHE A 55 10.33 9.35 10.90
C PHE A 55 11.86 9.33 10.76
N GLU A 56 12.36 9.55 9.53
CA GLU A 56 13.80 9.63 9.27
C GLU A 56 14.49 10.70 10.12
N GLU A 57 13.89 11.90 10.19
CA GLU A 57 14.40 13.00 10.99
C GLU A 57 14.39 12.68 12.49
N LYS A 58 13.28 12.12 13.00
CA LYS A 58 13.12 11.80 14.42
C LYS A 58 14.13 10.77 14.92
N TYR A 59 14.43 9.77 14.11
CA TYR A 59 15.28 8.63 14.51
C TYR A 59 16.69 8.68 13.91
N GLY A 60 16.99 9.63 13.02
CA GLY A 60 18.30 9.76 12.36
C GLY A 60 18.63 8.58 11.46
N VAL A 61 17.63 8.00 10.81
CA VAL A 61 17.71 6.80 9.98
C VAL A 61 17.34 7.11 8.54
N LYS A 62 17.65 6.18 7.63
CA LYS A 62 17.15 6.20 6.25
C LYS A 62 16.13 5.08 6.05
N VAL A 63 14.98 5.38 5.46
CA VAL A 63 13.99 4.36 5.08
C VAL A 63 14.09 4.09 3.58
N ASN A 64 14.48 2.88 3.24
CA ASN A 64 14.54 2.41 1.86
C ASN A 64 13.23 1.69 1.52
N LEU A 65 12.49 2.25 0.58
CA LEU A 65 11.17 1.75 0.20
C LEU A 65 11.28 0.99 -1.13
N LYS A 66 10.76 -0.21 -1.16
CA LYS A 66 10.52 -0.98 -2.38
C LYS A 66 9.02 -1.09 -2.59
N GLU A 67 8.56 -0.40 -3.60
CA GLU A 67 7.16 -0.44 -4.01
C GLU A 67 6.81 -1.75 -4.73
N TYR A 68 5.60 -2.24 -4.46
CA TYR A 68 4.99 -3.36 -5.16
C TYR A 68 3.46 -3.20 -5.18
N GLU A 69 2.78 -3.90 -6.08
CA GLU A 69 1.32 -3.92 -6.20
C GLU A 69 0.79 -5.35 -6.12
N GLY A 70 -0.19 -5.56 -5.22
CA GLY A 70 -0.78 -6.87 -4.92
C GLY A 70 0.12 -7.81 -4.11
N THR A 71 -0.43 -8.46 -3.06
CA THR A 71 0.35 -9.29 -2.12
C THR A 71 1.18 -10.37 -2.81
N GLY A 72 0.67 -10.99 -3.88
CA GLY A 72 1.42 -12.02 -4.62
C GLY A 72 2.77 -11.54 -5.14
N ALA A 73 2.85 -10.31 -5.67
CA ALA A 73 4.11 -9.72 -6.10
C ALA A 73 5.07 -9.47 -4.92
N GLY A 74 4.54 -8.97 -3.80
CA GLY A 74 5.33 -8.78 -2.56
C GLY A 74 5.91 -10.09 -2.04
N LEU A 75 5.12 -11.16 -1.97
CA LEU A 75 5.58 -12.47 -1.55
C LEU A 75 6.64 -13.03 -2.50
N SER A 76 6.50 -12.86 -3.81
CA SER A 76 7.50 -13.27 -4.80
C SER A 76 8.83 -12.51 -4.65
N ILE A 77 8.79 -11.24 -4.25
CA ILE A 77 10.00 -10.47 -3.93
C ILE A 77 10.69 -11.08 -2.71
N ILE A 78 9.94 -11.43 -1.65
CA ILE A 78 10.48 -12.03 -0.42
C ILE A 78 11.11 -13.40 -0.71
N GLU A 79 10.45 -14.26 -1.50
CA GLU A 79 10.99 -15.57 -1.90
C GLU A 79 12.33 -15.47 -2.65
N GLN A 80 12.56 -14.37 -3.37
CA GLN A 80 13.80 -14.12 -4.11
C GLN A 80 14.83 -13.36 -3.27
N SER A 81 14.49 -12.91 -2.08
CA SER A 81 15.34 -12.16 -1.17
C SER A 81 16.06 -13.08 -0.19
N ARG A 82 17.09 -12.55 0.47
CA ARG A 82 17.75 -13.25 1.56
C ARG A 82 17.07 -12.91 2.89
N PRO A 83 17.09 -13.80 3.87
CA PRO A 83 16.70 -13.47 5.24
C PRO A 83 17.40 -12.18 5.72
N GLY A 84 16.66 -11.24 6.29
CA GLY A 84 17.18 -9.95 6.76
C GLY A 84 17.26 -8.84 5.72
N ASP A 85 16.98 -9.09 4.45
CA ASP A 85 16.92 -8.04 3.42
C ASP A 85 15.78 -7.05 3.66
N TRP A 86 14.70 -7.47 4.34
CA TRP A 86 13.51 -6.66 4.64
C TRP A 86 13.20 -6.61 6.13
N ASP A 87 12.76 -5.43 6.59
CA ASP A 87 12.43 -5.16 8.00
C ASP A 87 10.91 -5.03 8.21
N VAL A 88 10.20 -4.45 7.25
CA VAL A 88 8.75 -4.18 7.32
C VAL A 88 8.09 -4.58 6.01
N MET A 89 6.84 -5.04 6.09
CA MET A 89 5.98 -5.30 4.94
C MET A 89 4.60 -4.69 5.17
N VAL A 90 4.10 -4.00 4.17
CA VAL A 90 2.68 -3.63 4.04
C VAL A 90 2.00 -4.73 3.24
N ILE A 91 0.84 -5.22 3.66
CA ILE A 91 0.18 -6.40 3.11
C ILE A 91 -1.34 -6.25 3.15
N ASP A 92 -2.07 -6.86 2.23
CA ASP A 92 -3.51 -7.00 2.36
C ASP A 92 -3.87 -7.76 3.63
N GLY A 93 -4.81 -7.24 4.44
CA GLY A 93 -5.19 -7.88 5.69
C GLY A 93 -5.69 -9.31 5.52
N VAL A 94 -6.31 -9.63 4.38
CA VAL A 94 -6.79 -10.99 4.06
C VAL A 94 -5.67 -11.99 3.79
N ASP A 95 -4.47 -11.53 3.46
CA ASP A 95 -3.31 -12.37 3.14
C ASP A 95 -2.35 -12.57 4.33
N VAL A 96 -2.61 -11.97 5.49
CA VAL A 96 -1.71 -12.03 6.66
C VAL A 96 -1.48 -13.48 7.10
N HIS A 97 -2.53 -14.31 7.20
CA HIS A 97 -2.40 -15.73 7.57
C HIS A 97 -1.48 -16.48 6.61
N ARG A 98 -1.60 -16.24 5.31
CA ARG A 98 -0.71 -16.84 4.31
C ARG A 98 0.75 -16.48 4.58
N ALA A 99 1.04 -15.22 4.89
CA ALA A 99 2.39 -14.78 5.22
C ALA A 99 2.91 -15.37 6.55
N VAL A 100 2.02 -15.57 7.54
CA VAL A 100 2.36 -16.25 8.80
C VAL A 100 2.69 -17.73 8.55
N ASP A 101 1.88 -18.43 7.74
CA ASP A 101 2.11 -19.84 7.37
C ASP A 101 3.42 -20.02 6.59
N MET A 102 3.81 -19.04 5.76
CA MET A 102 5.12 -19.00 5.12
C MET A 102 6.26 -18.72 6.09
N GLY A 103 5.96 -18.34 7.35
CA GLY A 103 6.93 -18.08 8.41
C GLY A 103 7.74 -16.81 8.20
N ILE A 104 7.23 -15.82 7.47
CA ILE A 104 7.94 -14.57 7.12
C ILE A 104 7.62 -13.39 8.04
N LEU A 105 6.54 -13.44 8.83
CA LEU A 105 6.17 -12.38 9.75
C LEU A 105 6.61 -12.68 11.18
N ALA A 106 7.00 -11.62 11.90
CA ALA A 106 7.29 -11.66 13.32
C ALA A 106 6.03 -11.47 14.16
N GLU A 107 5.98 -12.11 15.34
CA GLU A 107 5.00 -11.75 16.36
C GLU A 107 5.27 -10.32 16.86
N ILE A 108 4.25 -9.49 16.92
CA ILE A 108 4.32 -8.13 17.46
C ILE A 108 3.67 -8.14 18.84
N PRO A 109 4.37 -7.66 19.90
CA PRO A 109 3.76 -7.56 21.22
C PRO A 109 2.50 -6.70 21.19
N ALA A 110 1.37 -7.24 21.62
CA ALA A 110 0.06 -6.56 21.52
C ALA A 110 0.03 -5.24 22.32
N ASP A 111 0.77 -5.15 23.43
CA ASP A 111 0.91 -3.95 24.27
C ASP A 111 1.82 -2.87 23.65
N ALA A 112 2.57 -3.23 22.61
CA ALA A 112 3.40 -2.29 21.87
C ALA A 112 2.62 -1.47 20.80
N LEU A 113 1.35 -1.80 20.55
CA LEU A 113 0.56 -1.25 19.45
C LEU A 113 -0.63 -0.42 19.96
N PRO A 114 -0.98 0.71 19.31
CA PRO A 114 -2.10 1.57 19.70
C PRO A 114 -3.46 1.00 19.20
N THR A 115 -3.68 -0.30 19.30
CA THR A 115 -4.88 -0.98 18.75
C THR A 115 -6.19 -0.51 19.36
N ALA A 116 -6.18 0.02 20.59
CA ALA A 116 -7.36 0.58 21.25
C ALA A 116 -7.88 1.88 20.58
N ASP A 117 -7.08 2.50 19.73
CA ASP A 117 -7.43 3.73 19.02
C ASP A 117 -7.99 3.44 17.60
N LEU A 118 -7.98 2.17 17.16
CA LEU A 118 -8.50 1.76 15.85
C LEU A 118 -10.04 1.72 15.87
N PHE A 119 -10.64 1.97 14.71
CA PHE A 119 -12.06 1.66 14.55
C PHE A 119 -12.29 0.17 14.78
N PRO A 120 -13.28 -0.24 15.62
CA PRO A 120 -13.48 -1.64 15.96
C PRO A 120 -13.70 -2.53 14.73
N GLU A 121 -14.39 -2.02 13.71
CA GLU A 121 -14.77 -2.74 12.50
C GLU A 121 -13.57 -3.04 11.58
N VAL A 122 -12.42 -2.39 11.80
CA VAL A 122 -11.21 -2.58 10.99
C VAL A 122 -10.03 -3.14 11.77
N VAL A 123 -10.22 -3.55 13.02
CA VAL A 123 -9.17 -4.24 13.79
C VAL A 123 -8.76 -5.55 13.10
N MET A 124 -9.70 -6.22 12.45
CA MET A 124 -9.49 -7.47 11.71
C MET A 124 -8.72 -8.52 12.54
N ALA A 125 -9.17 -8.75 13.77
CA ALA A 125 -8.49 -9.68 14.68
C ALA A 125 -8.35 -11.09 14.07
N ASP A 126 -9.39 -11.56 13.38
CA ASP A 126 -9.41 -12.89 12.72
C ASP A 126 -8.41 -12.99 11.54
N ASN A 127 -7.93 -11.87 11.01
CA ASN A 127 -6.97 -11.83 9.93
C ASN A 127 -5.55 -11.49 10.44
N ASN A 128 -5.44 -10.50 11.34
CA ASN A 128 -4.15 -9.97 11.80
C ASN A 128 -3.53 -10.80 12.95
N MET A 129 -4.30 -11.74 13.52
CA MET A 129 -3.86 -12.60 14.62
C MET A 129 -3.97 -14.08 14.22
N MET A 130 -3.06 -14.89 14.77
CA MET A 130 -3.08 -16.36 14.67
C MET A 130 -2.65 -16.95 16.00
N ASP A 131 -3.38 -17.92 16.52
CA ASP A 131 -3.11 -18.60 17.81
C ASP A 131 -2.93 -17.61 18.99
N GLY A 132 -3.71 -16.53 19.00
CA GLY A 132 -3.68 -15.50 20.03
C GLY A 132 -2.48 -14.54 19.97
N LYS A 133 -1.70 -14.59 18.89
CA LYS A 133 -0.53 -13.75 18.61
C LYS A 133 -0.84 -12.76 17.49
N THR A 134 -0.39 -11.53 17.65
CA THR A 134 -0.54 -10.47 16.62
C THR A 134 0.65 -10.51 15.68
N TYR A 135 0.40 -10.52 14.38
CA TYR A 135 1.43 -10.52 13.32
C TYR A 135 1.38 -9.29 12.41
N ALA A 136 0.22 -8.66 12.32
CA ALA A 136 0.04 -7.43 11.55
C ALA A 136 -0.99 -6.54 12.23
N VAL A 137 -1.07 -5.28 11.81
CA VAL A 137 -2.08 -4.32 12.29
C VAL A 137 -2.61 -3.53 11.12
N THR A 138 -3.92 -3.39 11.04
CA THR A 138 -4.56 -2.54 10.04
C THR A 138 -4.15 -1.10 10.24
N GLU A 139 -3.65 -0.48 9.19
CA GLU A 139 -3.19 0.90 9.19
C GLU A 139 -4.10 1.84 8.37
N LYS A 140 -4.72 1.32 7.34
CA LYS A 140 -5.55 2.07 6.39
C LYS A 140 -6.60 1.15 5.80
N PHE A 141 -7.76 1.69 5.46
CA PHE A 141 -8.81 0.94 4.77
C PHE A 141 -9.57 1.83 3.79
N GLY A 142 -10.37 1.20 2.96
CA GLY A 142 -11.24 1.88 2.03
C GLY A 142 -12.07 0.88 1.23
N TYR A 143 -12.58 1.31 0.08
CA TYR A 143 -13.57 0.53 -0.65
C TYR A 143 -13.20 0.36 -2.11
N ASN A 144 -13.31 -0.86 -2.61
CA ASN A 144 -13.41 -1.14 -4.04
C ASN A 144 -14.89 -1.24 -4.40
N THR A 145 -15.30 -0.39 -5.31
CA THR A 145 -16.69 -0.24 -5.73
C THR A 145 -16.76 0.40 -7.12
N ILE A 146 -17.59 1.40 -7.32
CA ILE A 146 -17.73 2.12 -8.59
C ILE A 146 -17.37 3.59 -8.39
N SER A 147 -16.35 4.08 -9.12
CA SER A 147 -16.08 5.52 -9.29
C SER A 147 -16.58 6.00 -10.65
N PHE A 148 -17.02 7.24 -10.74
CA PHE A 148 -17.62 7.76 -11.96
C PHE A 148 -17.56 9.29 -12.07
N ASP A 149 -17.71 9.80 -13.30
CA ASP A 149 -17.93 11.23 -13.58
C ASP A 149 -19.44 11.53 -13.55
N LYS A 150 -19.92 12.16 -12.46
CA LYS A 150 -21.34 12.48 -12.24
C LYS A 150 -21.92 13.50 -13.24
N THR A 151 -21.09 14.12 -14.07
CA THR A 151 -21.53 15.02 -15.15
C THR A 151 -21.79 14.28 -16.46
N LYS A 152 -21.32 13.03 -16.58
CA LYS A 152 -21.40 12.23 -17.80
C LYS A 152 -22.23 10.98 -17.67
N VAL A 153 -22.44 10.50 -16.46
CA VAL A 153 -23.28 9.33 -16.15
C VAL A 153 -24.37 9.74 -15.16
N ASP A 154 -25.52 9.05 -15.20
CA ASP A 154 -26.56 9.26 -14.21
C ASP A 154 -26.15 8.53 -12.89
N PRO A 155 -25.99 9.25 -11.76
CA PRO A 155 -25.63 8.61 -10.49
C PRO A 155 -26.60 7.49 -10.06
N LYS A 156 -27.88 7.57 -10.47
CA LYS A 156 -28.87 6.53 -10.15
C LYS A 156 -28.57 5.19 -10.82
N ASP A 157 -27.94 5.21 -11.99
CA ASP A 157 -27.55 3.97 -12.64
C ASP A 157 -26.42 3.27 -11.86
N MET A 158 -25.59 4.05 -11.14
CA MET A 158 -24.49 3.53 -10.33
C MET A 158 -24.96 2.88 -9.02
N GLU A 159 -26.22 3.11 -8.61
CA GLU A 159 -26.81 2.45 -7.45
C GLU A 159 -27.05 0.93 -7.66
N ASP A 160 -26.91 0.43 -8.89
CA ASP A 160 -27.05 -0.99 -9.22
C ASP A 160 -25.77 -1.54 -9.84
N MET A 161 -25.18 -2.55 -9.20
CA MET A 161 -23.92 -3.18 -9.66
C MET A 161 -24.03 -3.72 -11.09
N SER A 162 -25.22 -4.07 -11.58
CA SER A 162 -25.39 -4.58 -12.95
C SER A 162 -24.95 -3.61 -14.05
N VAL A 163 -24.73 -2.33 -13.71
CA VAL A 163 -24.21 -1.32 -14.65
C VAL A 163 -22.85 -1.71 -15.21
N ILE A 164 -22.01 -2.44 -14.45
CA ILE A 164 -20.62 -2.76 -14.82
C ILE A 164 -20.51 -3.73 -16.02
N TRP A 165 -21.57 -4.46 -16.34
CA TRP A 165 -21.67 -5.32 -17.54
C TRP A 165 -22.78 -4.92 -18.50
N SER A 166 -23.36 -3.73 -18.28
CA SER A 166 -24.44 -3.19 -19.11
C SER A 166 -23.89 -2.58 -20.40
N ASP A 167 -24.61 -2.73 -21.50
CA ASP A 167 -24.28 -2.07 -22.77
C ASP A 167 -24.50 -0.53 -22.71
N LYS A 168 -25.19 -0.01 -21.68
CA LYS A 168 -25.54 1.42 -21.57
C LYS A 168 -24.30 2.34 -21.60
N TYR A 169 -23.24 1.92 -20.96
CA TYR A 169 -21.98 2.66 -20.86
C TYR A 169 -20.80 1.96 -21.54
N ALA A 170 -21.09 1.03 -22.47
CA ALA A 170 -20.05 0.28 -23.17
C ALA A 170 -19.05 1.20 -23.85
N GLY A 171 -17.75 0.87 -23.74
CA GLY A 171 -16.64 1.67 -24.26
C GLY A 171 -16.28 2.90 -23.42
N ARG A 172 -16.95 3.08 -22.25
CA ARG A 172 -16.73 4.20 -21.31
C ARG A 172 -16.34 3.73 -19.91
N ILE A 173 -16.04 2.44 -19.76
CA ILE A 173 -15.74 1.78 -18.49
C ILE A 173 -14.25 1.38 -18.48
N ALA A 174 -13.54 1.70 -17.39
CA ALA A 174 -12.30 1.04 -17.01
C ALA A 174 -12.58 0.02 -15.90
N VAL A 175 -11.72 -0.99 -15.83
CA VAL A 175 -11.73 -1.99 -14.76
C VAL A 175 -10.37 -1.97 -14.09
N TYR A 176 -10.33 -1.98 -12.76
CA TYR A 176 -9.11 -2.09 -11.98
C TYR A 176 -8.49 -3.48 -12.17
N ASP A 177 -7.19 -3.53 -12.53
CA ASP A 177 -6.49 -4.79 -12.81
C ASP A 177 -6.06 -5.49 -11.50
N TYR A 178 -7.06 -5.96 -10.78
CA TYR A 178 -6.88 -6.81 -9.61
C TYR A 178 -8.05 -7.80 -9.50
N TYR A 179 -7.75 -9.08 -9.80
CA TYR A 179 -8.79 -10.12 -9.93
C TYR A 179 -9.65 -10.27 -8.67
N LEU A 180 -9.04 -10.28 -7.49
CA LEU A 180 -9.70 -10.63 -6.24
C LEU A 180 -10.87 -9.68 -5.89
N PRO A 181 -10.68 -8.33 -5.81
CA PRO A 181 -11.80 -7.43 -5.58
C PRO A 181 -12.79 -7.39 -6.74
N VAL A 182 -12.33 -7.45 -8.00
CA VAL A 182 -13.25 -7.34 -9.14
C VAL A 182 -14.15 -8.57 -9.24
N ILE A 183 -13.62 -9.78 -9.00
CA ILE A 183 -14.43 -11.00 -8.92
C ILE A 183 -15.41 -10.92 -7.75
N GLY A 184 -14.98 -10.42 -6.60
CA GLY A 184 -15.87 -10.18 -5.47
C GLY A 184 -17.01 -9.21 -5.81
N LEU A 185 -16.74 -8.09 -6.50
CA LEU A 185 -17.78 -7.16 -6.97
C LEU A 185 -18.77 -7.83 -7.94
N VAL A 186 -18.26 -8.67 -8.84
CA VAL A 186 -19.13 -9.44 -9.74
C VAL A 186 -20.01 -10.42 -8.94
N GLY A 187 -19.45 -11.08 -7.92
CA GLY A 187 -20.18 -11.93 -6.98
C GLY A 187 -21.30 -11.17 -6.27
N LEU A 188 -20.99 -10.02 -5.66
CA LEU A 188 -21.99 -9.15 -5.04
C LEU A 188 -23.10 -8.75 -6.03
N GLY A 189 -22.71 -8.40 -7.26
CA GLY A 189 -23.68 -8.07 -8.31
C GLY A 189 -24.59 -9.22 -8.72
N LEU A 190 -24.17 -10.47 -8.49
CA LEU A 190 -24.96 -11.69 -8.65
C LEU A 190 -25.75 -12.07 -7.38
N GLY A 191 -25.56 -11.34 -6.27
CA GLY A 191 -26.19 -11.61 -4.98
C GLY A 191 -25.47 -12.70 -4.17
N ILE A 192 -24.18 -12.89 -4.42
CA ILE A 192 -23.33 -13.85 -3.71
C ILE A 192 -22.50 -13.07 -2.71
N ASP A 193 -22.60 -13.38 -1.42
CA ASP A 193 -21.75 -12.83 -0.39
C ASP A 193 -20.31 -13.33 -0.57
N THR A 194 -19.32 -12.47 -0.32
CA THR A 194 -17.90 -12.82 -0.56
C THR A 194 -17.42 -13.96 0.33
N ALA A 195 -17.99 -14.11 1.53
CA ALA A 195 -17.67 -15.21 2.44
C ALA A 195 -18.21 -16.57 1.97
N ASP A 196 -19.25 -16.57 1.12
CA ASP A 196 -19.91 -17.77 0.62
C ASP A 196 -19.50 -18.11 -0.82
N LEU A 197 -18.68 -17.24 -1.46
CA LEU A 197 -18.25 -17.42 -2.85
C LEU A 197 -17.42 -18.69 -3.00
N GLY A 198 -17.86 -19.58 -3.89
CA GLY A 198 -17.26 -20.90 -4.07
C GLY A 198 -17.08 -21.31 -5.53
N ALA A 199 -16.51 -22.50 -5.75
CA ALA A 199 -16.21 -23.02 -7.09
C ALA A 199 -17.48 -23.17 -7.96
N ASP A 200 -18.63 -23.45 -7.35
CA ASP A 200 -19.91 -23.59 -8.06
C ASP A 200 -20.41 -22.26 -8.66
N ASP A 201 -19.96 -21.12 -8.14
CA ASP A 201 -20.33 -19.78 -8.62
C ASP A 201 -19.48 -19.33 -9.81
N MET A 202 -18.28 -19.94 -9.98
CA MET A 202 -17.29 -19.51 -10.99
C MET A 202 -17.83 -19.49 -12.43
N PRO A 203 -18.69 -20.43 -12.89
CA PRO A 203 -19.26 -20.35 -14.24
C PRO A 203 -20.09 -19.07 -14.46
N ALA A 204 -20.92 -18.66 -13.49
CA ALA A 204 -21.75 -17.45 -13.58
C ALA A 204 -20.88 -16.18 -13.47
N ILE A 205 -19.91 -16.19 -12.56
CA ILE A 205 -18.92 -15.10 -12.42
C ILE A 205 -18.15 -14.89 -13.71
N LYS A 206 -17.63 -15.96 -14.33
CA LYS A 206 -16.89 -15.90 -15.58
C LYS A 206 -17.71 -15.32 -16.73
N GLU A 207 -18.99 -15.70 -16.83
CA GLU A 207 -19.93 -15.09 -17.81
C GLU A 207 -20.00 -13.58 -17.64
N LYS A 208 -20.13 -13.09 -16.41
CA LYS A 208 -20.24 -11.65 -16.12
C LYS A 208 -18.91 -10.92 -16.27
N LEU A 209 -17.77 -11.54 -15.93
CA LEU A 209 -16.45 -11.02 -16.22
C LEU A 209 -16.26 -10.76 -17.71
N PHE A 210 -16.66 -11.70 -18.57
CA PHE A 210 -16.56 -11.53 -20.03
C PHE A 210 -17.50 -10.45 -20.54
N ALA A 211 -18.72 -10.35 -20.01
CA ALA A 211 -19.64 -9.28 -20.35
C ALA A 211 -19.09 -7.90 -19.92
N MET A 212 -18.51 -7.80 -18.72
CA MET A 212 -17.85 -6.60 -18.23
C MET A 212 -16.65 -6.23 -19.11
N LYS A 213 -15.79 -7.19 -19.47
CA LYS A 213 -14.66 -6.95 -20.38
C LYS A 213 -15.10 -6.41 -21.72
N LYS A 214 -16.15 -7.01 -22.31
CA LYS A 214 -16.74 -6.54 -23.57
C LYS A 214 -17.28 -5.11 -23.47
N ALA A 215 -17.86 -4.74 -22.32
CA ALA A 215 -18.35 -3.38 -22.07
C ALA A 215 -17.21 -2.39 -21.74
N SER A 216 -16.08 -2.87 -21.26
CA SER A 216 -14.96 -2.03 -20.83
C SER A 216 -14.15 -1.51 -22.04
N LYS A 217 -13.54 -0.34 -21.85
CA LYS A 217 -12.54 0.24 -22.75
C LYS A 217 -11.15 -0.25 -22.43
N GLN A 218 -10.86 -0.41 -21.12
CA GLN A 218 -9.54 -0.86 -20.64
C GLN A 218 -9.63 -1.58 -19.32
N VAL A 219 -8.60 -2.35 -19.01
CA VAL A 219 -8.25 -2.86 -17.69
C VAL A 219 -6.90 -2.24 -17.34
N GLY A 220 -6.74 -1.71 -16.15
CA GLY A 220 -5.53 -0.96 -15.76
C GLY A 220 -5.26 -0.94 -14.27
N GLU A 221 -3.99 -0.76 -13.94
CA GLU A 221 -3.48 -0.58 -12.59
C GLU A 221 -3.94 0.75 -11.95
N VAL A 222 -3.59 1.01 -10.69
CA VAL A 222 -3.98 2.20 -9.92
C VAL A 222 -3.77 3.50 -10.72
N VAL A 223 -2.53 3.78 -11.12
CA VAL A 223 -2.18 5.08 -11.77
C VAL A 223 -2.83 5.23 -13.14
N SER A 224 -2.88 4.15 -13.93
CA SER A 224 -3.51 4.18 -15.26
C SER A 224 -5.02 4.35 -15.15
N SER A 225 -5.67 3.73 -14.17
CA SER A 225 -7.09 3.85 -13.89
C SER A 225 -7.47 5.25 -13.41
N GLN A 226 -6.68 5.83 -12.51
CA GLN A 226 -6.83 7.24 -12.09
C GLN A 226 -6.73 8.19 -13.28
N THR A 227 -5.69 8.01 -14.10
CA THR A 227 -5.45 8.87 -15.26
C THR A 227 -6.60 8.80 -16.26
N ALA A 228 -7.08 7.59 -16.56
CA ALA A 228 -8.19 7.41 -17.51
C ALA A 228 -9.48 8.11 -17.04
N LEU A 229 -9.81 8.00 -15.75
CA LEU A 229 -10.97 8.66 -15.17
C LEU A 229 -10.76 10.19 -15.09
N ALA A 230 -9.60 10.66 -14.63
CA ALA A 230 -9.27 12.07 -14.48
C ALA A 230 -9.22 12.85 -15.81
N THR A 231 -8.77 12.20 -16.88
CA THR A 231 -8.73 12.79 -18.24
C THR A 231 -10.05 12.68 -18.99
N GLY A 232 -11.00 11.89 -18.48
CA GLY A 232 -12.28 11.61 -19.14
C GLY A 232 -12.13 10.66 -20.33
N GLU A 233 -11.09 9.86 -20.36
CA GLU A 233 -10.93 8.76 -21.30
C GLU A 233 -11.98 7.67 -21.05
N VAL A 234 -12.33 7.47 -19.76
CA VAL A 234 -13.46 6.70 -19.31
C VAL A 234 -14.33 7.53 -18.38
N ASP A 235 -15.57 7.14 -18.18
CA ASP A 235 -16.51 7.84 -17.32
C ASP A 235 -16.89 7.03 -16.07
N ILE A 236 -16.54 5.74 -16.06
CA ILE A 236 -16.79 4.79 -14.97
C ILE A 236 -15.52 3.97 -14.73
N LEU A 237 -15.20 3.74 -13.46
CA LEU A 237 -14.15 2.81 -13.03
C LEU A 237 -14.73 1.77 -12.09
N VAL A 238 -14.74 0.52 -12.51
CA VAL A 238 -15.09 -0.66 -11.71
C VAL A 238 -13.89 -1.04 -10.85
N GLY A 239 -14.10 -1.24 -9.57
CA GLY A 239 -13.03 -1.47 -8.59
C GLY A 239 -12.42 -0.17 -8.06
N GLY A 240 -12.91 1.00 -8.52
CA GLY A 240 -12.60 2.31 -7.94
C GLY A 240 -13.27 2.52 -6.58
N GLY A 241 -13.10 3.70 -6.02
CA GLY A 241 -13.66 4.11 -4.73
C GLY A 241 -13.15 5.49 -4.33
N GLU A 242 -13.20 5.78 -3.03
CA GLU A 242 -12.62 7.02 -2.50
C GLU A 242 -11.13 7.13 -2.81
N TRP A 243 -10.41 6.03 -2.84
CA TRP A 243 -8.97 6.00 -3.08
C TRP A 243 -8.55 6.64 -4.41
N ILE A 244 -9.45 6.64 -5.41
CA ILE A 244 -9.28 7.36 -6.69
C ILE A 244 -9.83 8.79 -6.58
N THR A 245 -11.07 8.94 -6.11
CA THR A 245 -11.78 10.22 -6.25
C THR A 245 -11.35 11.25 -5.21
N ALA A 246 -10.96 10.82 -4.00
CA ALA A 246 -10.56 11.73 -2.95
C ALA A 246 -9.23 12.42 -3.27
N VAL A 247 -8.22 11.69 -3.77
CA VAL A 247 -6.93 12.28 -4.16
C VAL A 247 -7.09 13.30 -5.31
N LEU A 248 -8.12 13.14 -6.14
CA LEU A 248 -8.42 14.02 -7.27
C LEU A 248 -9.45 15.12 -6.94
N SER A 249 -9.98 15.16 -5.71
CA SER A 249 -11.17 15.95 -5.36
C SER A 249 -11.03 17.46 -5.58
N GLU A 250 -9.83 18.03 -5.41
CA GLU A 250 -9.58 19.45 -5.62
C GLU A 250 -9.61 19.81 -7.12
N ASP A 251 -8.98 18.98 -7.96
CA ASP A 251 -8.83 19.24 -9.39
C ASP A 251 -10.02 18.72 -10.21
N LYS A 252 -10.71 17.73 -9.73
CA LYS A 252 -11.78 16.99 -10.42
C LYS A 252 -13.03 16.82 -9.53
N PRO A 253 -13.70 17.90 -9.14
CA PRO A 253 -14.89 17.84 -8.26
C PRO A 253 -16.12 17.19 -8.91
N ASN A 254 -16.03 16.90 -10.22
CA ASN A 254 -17.04 16.13 -10.96
C ASN A 254 -16.92 14.62 -10.76
N LEU A 255 -15.81 14.12 -10.22
CA LEU A 255 -15.65 12.71 -9.91
C LEU A 255 -16.35 12.38 -8.60
N ASP A 256 -16.94 11.19 -8.55
CA ASP A 256 -17.67 10.70 -7.40
C ASP A 256 -17.54 9.18 -7.31
N TRP A 257 -17.99 8.59 -6.21
CA TRP A 257 -18.03 7.15 -6.01
C TRP A 257 -19.26 6.76 -5.22
N ILE A 258 -19.68 5.50 -5.32
CA ILE A 258 -20.86 4.98 -4.63
C ILE A 258 -20.65 3.51 -4.25
N ILE A 259 -21.22 3.10 -3.13
CA ILE A 259 -21.47 1.69 -2.83
C ILE A 259 -22.88 1.37 -3.34
N PRO A 260 -23.01 0.50 -4.37
CA PRO A 260 -24.31 0.10 -4.89
C PRO A 260 -25.15 -0.63 -3.84
N LYS A 261 -26.43 -0.84 -4.14
CA LYS A 261 -27.37 -1.53 -3.23
C LYS A 261 -26.96 -2.99 -2.92
N GLN A 262 -26.16 -3.60 -3.78
CA GLN A 262 -25.63 -4.95 -3.56
C GLN A 262 -24.40 -4.96 -2.64
N GLY A 263 -23.88 -3.79 -2.25
CA GLY A 263 -22.72 -3.64 -1.40
C GLY A 263 -21.45 -3.26 -2.17
N GLY A 264 -20.39 -3.04 -1.42
CA GLY A 264 -19.02 -2.81 -1.90
C GLY A 264 -18.04 -3.73 -1.22
N LEU A 265 -16.80 -3.73 -1.69
CA LEU A 265 -15.74 -4.49 -1.04
C LEU A 265 -14.86 -3.55 -0.24
N ARG A 266 -14.59 -3.91 1.00
CA ARG A 266 -13.65 -3.21 1.86
C ARG A 266 -12.29 -3.85 1.74
N TRP A 267 -11.31 -3.04 1.34
CA TRP A 267 -9.90 -3.41 1.49
C TRP A 267 -9.37 -2.94 2.83
N ALA A 268 -8.42 -3.65 3.37
CA ALA A 268 -7.72 -3.30 4.59
C ALA A 268 -6.24 -3.55 4.40
N GLN A 269 -5.48 -2.46 4.51
CA GLN A 269 -4.04 -2.44 4.42
C GLN A 269 -3.48 -2.66 5.81
N SER A 270 -2.66 -3.68 5.98
CA SER A 270 -2.01 -4.01 7.24
C SER A 270 -0.51 -3.85 7.13
N ILE A 271 0.14 -3.48 8.24
CA ILE A 271 1.59 -3.37 8.35
C ILE A 271 2.12 -4.42 9.31
N ALA A 272 3.24 -5.04 8.95
CA ALA A 272 3.85 -6.14 9.67
C ALA A 272 5.37 -5.95 9.79
N VAL A 273 5.96 -6.57 10.83
CA VAL A 273 7.41 -6.68 10.99
C VAL A 273 7.87 -8.01 10.38
N MET A 274 8.97 -7.97 9.63
CA MET A 274 9.55 -9.17 9.04
C MET A 274 10.28 -10.01 10.11
N LYS A 275 10.09 -11.34 10.08
CA LYS A 275 10.64 -12.25 11.09
C LYS A 275 12.16 -12.24 11.16
N ASP A 276 12.80 -12.15 10.01
CA ASP A 276 14.25 -12.22 9.88
C ASP A 276 14.91 -10.82 9.87
N SER A 277 14.16 -9.77 10.24
CA SER A 277 14.72 -8.40 10.36
C SER A 277 15.90 -8.40 11.34
N GLU A 278 17.00 -7.82 10.92
CA GLU A 278 18.17 -7.57 11.79
C GLU A 278 17.97 -6.34 12.70
N LYS A 279 16.84 -5.60 12.52
CA LYS A 279 16.51 -4.35 13.22
C LYS A 279 15.07 -4.35 13.74
N PRO A 280 14.64 -5.40 14.47
CA PRO A 280 13.23 -5.54 14.87
C PRO A 280 12.73 -4.37 15.71
N ASP A 281 13.58 -3.77 16.57
CA ASP A 281 13.20 -2.62 17.37
C ASP A 281 12.94 -1.35 16.52
N LEU A 282 13.74 -1.14 15.48
CA LEU A 282 13.54 -0.01 14.55
C LEU A 282 12.31 -0.25 13.67
N ALA A 283 12.12 -1.49 13.19
CA ALA A 283 10.93 -1.89 12.45
C ALA A 283 9.66 -1.66 13.27
N LEU A 284 9.67 -2.08 14.55
CA LEU A 284 8.53 -1.83 15.45
C LEU A 284 8.27 -0.33 15.67
N LYS A 285 9.30 0.49 15.81
CA LYS A 285 9.14 1.96 15.90
C LYS A 285 8.54 2.55 14.64
N PHE A 286 8.87 2.01 13.46
CA PHE A 286 8.27 2.43 12.21
C PHE A 286 6.78 2.07 12.18
N VAL A 287 6.42 0.84 12.52
CA VAL A 287 5.02 0.40 12.65
C VAL A 287 4.26 1.31 13.63
N GLN A 288 4.81 1.58 14.81
CA GLN A 288 4.20 2.49 15.81
C GLN A 288 4.01 3.92 15.27
N TYR A 289 4.98 4.43 14.51
CA TYR A 289 4.87 5.74 13.88
C TYR A 289 3.75 5.77 12.84
N ILE A 290 3.71 4.78 11.96
CA ILE A 290 2.65 4.68 10.94
C ILE A 290 1.26 4.59 11.60
N LEU A 291 1.12 3.84 12.69
CA LEU A 291 -0.14 3.68 13.43
C LEU A 291 -0.50 4.87 14.34
N SER A 292 0.41 5.83 14.53
CA SER A 292 0.11 7.04 15.30
C SER A 292 -0.93 7.91 14.60
N PRO A 293 -1.69 8.76 15.33
CA PRO A 293 -2.64 9.68 14.69
C PRO A 293 -1.99 10.58 13.63
N GLU A 294 -0.74 10.98 13.84
CA GLU A 294 0.02 11.79 12.90
C GLU A 294 0.45 10.99 11.66
N GLY A 295 1.03 9.80 11.85
CA GLY A 295 1.44 8.91 10.76
C GLY A 295 0.26 8.53 9.89
N GLN A 296 -0.85 8.10 10.50
CA GLN A 296 -2.04 7.69 9.78
C GLN A 296 -2.77 8.82 9.05
N SER A 297 -2.78 10.04 9.60
CA SER A 297 -3.36 11.17 8.86
C SER A 297 -2.57 11.50 7.59
N ARG A 298 -1.23 11.37 7.63
CA ARG A 298 -0.36 11.54 6.47
C ARG A 298 -0.53 10.40 5.46
N LEU A 299 -0.59 9.15 5.95
CA LEU A 299 -0.83 7.98 5.11
C LEU A 299 -2.21 8.03 4.44
N ALA A 300 -3.25 8.45 5.17
CA ALA A 300 -4.61 8.55 4.65
C ALA A 300 -4.74 9.51 3.46
N THR A 301 -3.87 10.52 3.38
CA THR A 301 -3.90 11.58 2.36
C THR A 301 -2.62 11.66 1.54
N SER A 302 -1.95 10.53 1.37
CA SER A 302 -0.72 10.45 0.57
C SER A 302 -0.98 10.73 -0.91
N SER A 303 0.06 11.15 -1.61
CA SER A 303 -0.03 11.62 -2.99
C SER A 303 -0.42 10.55 -4.02
N CYS A 304 -0.27 9.26 -3.69
CA CYS A 304 -0.61 8.17 -4.61
C CYS A 304 -2.11 7.86 -4.60
N TYR A 305 -2.69 7.56 -3.45
CA TYR A 305 -4.13 7.37 -3.26
C TYR A 305 -4.52 7.62 -1.80
N TRP A 306 -5.77 8.05 -1.60
CA TRP A 306 -6.30 8.29 -0.27
C TRP A 306 -7.06 7.07 0.25
N GLY A 307 -7.32 7.05 1.57
CA GLY A 307 -8.15 6.07 2.23
C GLY A 307 -8.37 6.44 3.68
N MET A 308 -9.30 5.76 4.32
CA MET A 308 -9.58 6.00 5.73
C MET A 308 -8.43 5.50 6.60
N PRO A 309 -7.94 6.33 7.55
CA PRO A 309 -7.00 5.84 8.56
C PRO A 309 -7.71 4.84 9.47
N ALA A 310 -7.04 3.77 9.86
CA ALA A 310 -7.60 2.83 10.81
C ALA A 310 -7.70 3.41 12.23
N ASN A 311 -6.84 4.37 12.58
CA ASN A 311 -6.84 5.07 13.87
C ASN A 311 -7.86 6.22 13.87
N ALA A 312 -8.93 6.08 14.65
CA ALA A 312 -10.00 7.08 14.76
C ALA A 312 -9.49 8.47 15.25
N LYS A 313 -8.39 8.53 16.01
CA LYS A 313 -7.80 9.80 16.46
C LYS A 313 -7.10 10.55 15.33
N ALA A 314 -6.77 9.92 14.22
CA ALA A 314 -6.16 10.57 13.06
C ALA A 314 -7.05 11.68 12.48
N GLY A 315 -8.37 11.57 12.63
CA GLY A 315 -9.32 12.59 12.20
C GLY A 315 -9.08 13.98 12.78
N ALA A 316 -8.41 14.09 13.93
CA ALA A 316 -8.05 15.39 14.51
C ALA A 316 -6.98 16.15 13.68
N ASN A 317 -6.20 15.42 12.87
CA ASN A 317 -5.13 15.96 12.02
C ASN A 317 -5.57 16.17 10.57
N LEU A 318 -6.78 15.75 10.19
CA LEU A 318 -7.35 15.95 8.87
C LEU A 318 -8.11 17.27 8.80
N THR A 319 -7.99 17.98 7.67
CA THR A 319 -8.81 19.16 7.37
C THR A 319 -10.25 18.79 7.09
N ASP A 320 -11.18 19.75 7.17
CA ASP A 320 -12.58 19.52 6.82
C ASP A 320 -12.75 19.08 5.35
N ALA A 321 -11.92 19.61 4.44
CA ALA A 321 -11.92 19.20 3.04
C ALA A 321 -11.48 17.73 2.86
N GLN A 322 -10.43 17.30 3.57
CA GLN A 322 -9.98 15.91 3.57
C GLN A 322 -11.02 14.95 4.14
N LYS A 323 -11.66 15.35 5.27
CA LYS A 323 -12.76 14.57 5.85
C LYS A 323 -13.94 14.45 4.91
N ALA A 324 -14.31 15.53 4.23
CA ALA A 324 -15.39 15.51 3.24
C ALA A 324 -15.06 14.60 2.05
N ALA A 325 -13.82 14.66 1.53
CA ALA A 325 -13.37 13.82 0.42
C ALA A 325 -13.35 12.32 0.79
N LEU A 326 -12.97 12.00 2.05
CA LEU A 326 -12.99 10.64 2.60
C LEU A 326 -14.37 10.22 3.11
N ARG A 327 -15.35 11.14 3.11
CA ARG A 327 -16.70 10.90 3.69
C ARG A 327 -16.63 10.38 5.13
N TRP A 328 -15.82 11.05 5.94
CA TRP A 328 -15.50 10.66 7.31
C TRP A 328 -16.75 10.37 8.16
N ASP A 329 -17.78 11.21 8.06
CA ASP A 329 -18.97 11.13 8.88
C ASP A 329 -19.96 10.04 8.41
N ASP A 330 -19.78 9.49 7.20
CA ASP A 330 -20.65 8.47 6.60
C ASP A 330 -20.13 7.04 6.79
N GLN A 331 -18.99 6.86 7.46
CA GLN A 331 -18.27 5.59 7.51
C GLN A 331 -19.05 4.46 8.19
N GLU A 332 -19.89 4.75 9.19
CA GLU A 332 -20.73 3.73 9.81
C GLU A 332 -21.63 3.04 8.77
N GLY A 333 -22.25 3.82 7.89
CA GLY A 333 -23.09 3.29 6.81
C GLY A 333 -22.32 2.50 5.76
N TYR A 334 -21.11 2.97 5.40
CA TYR A 334 -20.27 2.27 4.42
C TYR A 334 -19.68 0.98 4.98
N LEU A 335 -19.25 0.96 6.23
CA LEU A 335 -18.79 -0.25 6.91
C LEU A 335 -19.90 -1.30 6.99
N ALA A 336 -21.14 -0.86 7.32
CA ALA A 336 -22.29 -1.75 7.40
C ALA A 336 -22.73 -2.33 6.04
N ASN A 337 -22.45 -1.62 4.92
CA ASN A 337 -22.81 -2.03 3.55
C ASN A 337 -21.61 -2.45 2.71
N SER A 338 -20.57 -2.97 3.35
CA SER A 338 -19.37 -3.50 2.67
C SER A 338 -18.94 -4.82 3.27
N GLN A 339 -18.33 -5.65 2.42
CA GLN A 339 -17.77 -6.94 2.80
C GLN A 339 -16.26 -6.94 2.58
N LEU A 340 -15.52 -7.80 3.27
CA LEU A 340 -14.12 -8.04 2.96
C LEU A 340 -13.98 -8.74 1.60
N TYR A 341 -12.79 -8.72 1.04
CA TYR A 341 -12.48 -9.52 -0.14
C TYR A 341 -12.81 -10.99 0.10
N PRO A 342 -13.13 -11.77 -0.96
CA PRO A 342 -13.17 -13.22 -0.86
C PRO A 342 -11.84 -13.74 -0.29
N ILE A 343 -11.92 -14.80 0.51
CA ILE A 343 -10.73 -15.50 1.04
C ILE A 343 -10.77 -16.92 0.45
N PRO A 344 -10.35 -17.09 -0.83
CA PRO A 344 -10.41 -18.38 -1.49
C PRO A 344 -9.39 -19.36 -0.91
N ASP A 345 -9.74 -20.65 -0.88
CA ASP A 345 -8.71 -21.68 -0.77
C ASP A 345 -7.86 -21.76 -2.05
N ALA A 346 -6.80 -22.56 -2.04
CA ALA A 346 -5.85 -22.62 -3.15
C ALA A 346 -6.50 -23.05 -4.48
N ASP A 347 -7.49 -23.93 -4.45
CA ASP A 347 -8.16 -24.43 -5.64
C ASP A 347 -9.12 -23.39 -6.22
N LEU A 348 -9.84 -22.67 -5.38
CA LEU A 348 -10.72 -21.57 -5.80
C LEU A 348 -9.88 -20.37 -6.30
N ASP A 349 -8.79 -20.04 -5.61
CA ASP A 349 -7.89 -18.96 -6.02
C ASP A 349 -7.32 -19.22 -7.42
N ALA A 350 -6.89 -20.45 -7.71
CA ALA A 350 -6.44 -20.84 -9.05
C ALA A 350 -7.54 -20.66 -10.09
N GLN A 351 -8.79 -21.06 -9.79
CA GLN A 351 -9.92 -20.88 -10.71
C GLN A 351 -10.24 -19.40 -10.96
N MET A 352 -10.16 -18.55 -9.91
CA MET A 352 -10.34 -17.11 -10.04
C MET A 352 -9.27 -16.49 -10.92
N GLN A 353 -8.00 -16.85 -10.71
CA GLN A 353 -6.88 -16.36 -11.52
C GLN A 353 -7.01 -16.81 -12.98
N ASP A 354 -7.37 -18.07 -13.23
CA ASP A 354 -7.59 -18.58 -14.58
C ASP A 354 -8.72 -17.82 -15.29
N ALA A 355 -9.86 -17.60 -14.60
CA ALA A 355 -10.97 -16.84 -15.14
C ALA A 355 -10.59 -15.38 -15.46
N TRP A 356 -9.74 -14.76 -14.61
CA TRP A 356 -9.22 -13.42 -14.85
C TRP A 356 -8.31 -13.37 -16.08
N VAL A 357 -7.33 -14.28 -16.17
CA VAL A 357 -6.43 -14.37 -17.32
C VAL A 357 -7.20 -14.60 -18.62
N GLU A 358 -8.19 -15.50 -18.62
CA GLU A 358 -9.06 -15.72 -19.79
C GLU A 358 -9.85 -14.44 -20.15
N MET A 359 -10.35 -13.70 -19.16
CA MET A 359 -11.05 -12.44 -19.38
C MET A 359 -10.12 -11.40 -20.02
N LEU A 360 -8.87 -11.28 -19.56
CA LEU A 360 -7.89 -10.35 -20.14
C LEU A 360 -7.57 -10.65 -21.60
N GLN A 361 -7.69 -11.91 -22.04
CA GLN A 361 -7.43 -12.35 -23.41
C GLN A 361 -8.59 -12.10 -24.39
N GLN A 362 -9.77 -11.69 -23.88
CA GLN A 362 -10.93 -11.33 -24.72
C GLN A 362 -10.71 -9.95 -25.39
#